data_f3781b92d5552674b26e5338d6c35e0f
#
_entry.id   f3781b92d5552674b26e5338d6c35e0f
#
_cell.length_a   1.000
_cell.length_b   1.000
_cell.length_c   1.000
_cell.angle_alpha   90.00
_cell.angle_beta   90.00
_cell.angle_gamma   90.00
#
_symmetry.space_group_name_H-M   'P 1'
#
loop_
_entity.id
_entity.type
_entity.pdbx_description
1 polymer ?
#
loop_
_entity_poly.entity_id
_entity_poly.type
_entity_poly.pdbx_seq_one_letter_code
_entity_poly.pdbx_strand_id
1 'polypeptide(L)'
;MINSYPLTENDLVATQKVAEAFGHQFGDNASLAPSPASASEDFSIFGRTWGVPCVFWFVGGTDPAVYAKAKQDKTVNKIPSNHSPKFAPRIHPTLETGLQAMLTAASAWLCPRTTA
;
A
#
# COMPACT_ATOMS: atom_id res chain seq x y z
N MET A 1 -6.17 -30.14 3.16
CA MET A 1 -6.65 -29.20 2.12
C MET A 1 -5.66 -28.05 2.09
N ILE A 2 -4.93 -27.85 1.01
CA ILE A 2 -3.97 -26.75 0.89
C ILE A 2 -4.80 -25.55 0.41
N ASN A 3 -5.00 -24.56 1.28
CA ASN A 3 -5.63 -23.30 0.87
C ASN A 3 -4.59 -22.51 0.07
N SER A 4 -4.78 -22.38 -1.23
CA SER A 4 -3.99 -21.48 -2.06
C SER A 4 -4.79 -20.22 -2.34
N TYR A 5 -4.18 -19.07 -2.12
CA TYR A 5 -4.74 -17.79 -2.53
C TYR A 5 -4.28 -17.46 -3.95
N PRO A 6 -5.14 -16.91 -4.81
CA PRO A 6 -4.73 -16.48 -6.12
C PRO A 6 -3.76 -15.29 -6.02
N LEU A 7 -2.94 -15.11 -7.05
CA LEU A 7 -2.04 -13.96 -7.14
C LEU A 7 -2.84 -12.65 -7.02
N THR A 8 -2.38 -11.74 -6.17
CA THR A 8 -2.90 -10.37 -6.14
C THR A 8 -2.26 -9.59 -7.27
N GLU A 9 -3.08 -9.25 -8.24
CA GLU A 9 -2.68 -8.58 -9.47
C GLU A 9 -3.38 -7.23 -9.53
N ASN A 10 -2.59 -6.16 -9.50
CA ASN A 10 -3.13 -4.81 -9.60
C ASN A 10 -3.49 -4.50 -11.06
N ASP A 11 -4.68 -3.96 -11.29
CA ASP A 11 -5.06 -3.43 -12.61
C ASP A 11 -4.15 -2.25 -12.99
N LEU A 12 -3.59 -2.28 -14.18
CA LEU A 12 -2.60 -1.30 -14.62
C LEU A 12 -3.17 0.11 -14.69
N VAL A 13 -4.36 0.26 -15.27
CA VAL A 13 -5.00 1.58 -15.47
C VAL A 13 -5.45 2.17 -14.14
N ALA A 14 -6.07 1.36 -13.30
CA ALA A 14 -6.48 1.77 -11.97
C ALA A 14 -5.27 2.12 -11.08
N THR A 15 -4.19 1.34 -11.18
CA THR A 15 -2.94 1.61 -10.45
C THR A 15 -2.32 2.93 -10.87
N GLN A 16 -2.26 3.24 -12.16
CA GLN A 16 -1.74 4.52 -12.63
C GLN A 16 -2.54 5.69 -12.08
N LYS A 17 -3.87 5.59 -12.10
CA LYS A 17 -4.76 6.63 -11.57
C LYS A 17 -4.55 6.87 -10.08
N VAL A 18 -4.45 5.81 -9.29
CA VAL A 18 -4.19 5.90 -7.85
C VAL A 18 -2.78 6.43 -7.58
N ALA A 19 -1.77 5.96 -8.31
CA ALA A 19 -0.38 6.41 -8.17
C ALA A 19 -0.22 7.90 -8.47
N GLU A 20 -0.89 8.40 -9.51
CA GLU A 20 -0.92 9.84 -9.85
C GLU A 20 -1.54 10.66 -8.69
N ALA A 21 -2.68 10.23 -8.16
CA ALA A 21 -3.32 10.87 -7.03
C ALA A 21 -2.43 10.84 -5.76
N PHE A 22 -1.76 9.74 -5.50
CA PHE A 22 -0.82 9.62 -4.39
C PHE A 22 0.43 10.47 -4.58
N GLY A 23 0.94 10.58 -5.81
CA GLY A 23 2.04 11.50 -6.13
C GLY A 23 1.69 12.95 -5.81
N HIS A 24 0.47 13.39 -6.12
CA HIS A 24 -0.01 14.73 -5.75
C HIS A 24 -0.18 14.91 -4.23
N GLN A 25 -0.68 13.90 -3.52
CA GLN A 25 -0.98 14.00 -2.09
C GLN A 25 0.27 13.83 -1.22
N PHE A 26 1.15 12.89 -1.56
CA PHE A 26 2.25 12.46 -0.71
C PHE A 26 3.65 12.79 -1.27
N GLY A 27 3.74 13.24 -2.52
CA GLY A 27 5.01 13.53 -3.17
C GLY A 27 5.96 12.32 -3.15
N ASP A 28 7.19 12.54 -2.75
CA ASP A 28 8.24 11.52 -2.68
C ASP A 28 7.99 10.41 -1.63
N ASN A 29 6.97 10.58 -0.77
CA ASN A 29 6.56 9.54 0.18
C ASN A 29 5.66 8.46 -0.45
N ALA A 30 5.24 8.63 -1.70
CA ALA A 30 4.53 7.63 -2.48
C ALA A 30 5.40 7.12 -3.62
N SER A 31 5.50 5.82 -3.76
CA SER A 31 6.26 5.21 -4.86
C SER A 31 5.64 3.90 -5.32
N LEU A 32 5.86 3.55 -6.56
CA LEU A 32 5.55 2.22 -7.06
C LEU A 32 6.56 1.22 -6.47
N ALA A 33 6.07 0.05 -6.06
CA ALA A 33 6.95 -1.00 -5.58
C ALA A 33 7.91 -1.46 -6.70
N PRO A 34 9.22 -1.53 -6.43
CA PRO A 34 10.20 -1.89 -7.47
C PRO A 34 10.11 -3.36 -7.89
N SER A 35 9.48 -4.19 -7.09
CA SER A 35 9.27 -5.61 -7.35
C SER A 35 8.01 -6.10 -6.64
N PRO A 36 7.40 -7.20 -7.10
CA PRO A 36 6.30 -7.84 -6.41
C PRO A 36 6.67 -8.24 -4.98
N ALA A 37 5.73 -8.06 -4.05
CA ALA A 37 5.90 -8.55 -2.69
C ALA A 37 5.72 -10.07 -2.65
N SER A 38 6.64 -10.76 -1.98
CA SER A 38 6.54 -12.21 -1.72
C SER A 38 5.72 -12.43 -0.45
N ALA A 39 4.40 -12.33 -0.56
CA ALA A 39 3.47 -12.51 0.54
C ALA A 39 2.17 -13.15 0.05
N SER A 40 1.47 -13.83 0.95
CA SER A 40 0.11 -14.34 0.67
C SER A 40 -0.91 -13.27 1.05
N GLU A 41 -1.91 -13.08 0.19
CA GLU A 41 -2.96 -12.09 0.36
C GLU A 41 -4.26 -12.58 -0.28
N ASP A 42 -5.39 -12.33 0.35
CA ASP A 42 -6.71 -12.73 -0.13
C ASP A 42 -7.50 -11.60 -0.79
N PHE A 43 -6.99 -10.37 -0.76
CA PHE A 43 -7.63 -9.18 -1.31
C PHE A 43 -8.07 -9.33 -2.77
N SER A 44 -7.28 -10.04 -3.59
CA SER A 44 -7.60 -10.25 -5.00
C SER A 44 -8.91 -11.01 -5.26
N ILE A 45 -9.42 -11.71 -4.26
CA ILE A 45 -10.70 -12.45 -4.35
C ILE A 45 -11.86 -11.49 -4.64
N PHE A 46 -11.87 -10.30 -4.06
CA PHE A 46 -12.91 -9.30 -4.32
C PHE A 46 -13.00 -8.93 -5.79
N GLY A 47 -11.88 -8.50 -6.39
CA GLY A 47 -11.85 -8.13 -7.81
C GLY A 47 -12.18 -9.29 -8.73
N ARG A 48 -11.64 -10.47 -8.44
CA ARG A 48 -11.89 -11.68 -9.24
C ARG A 48 -13.36 -12.10 -9.18
N THR A 49 -13.98 -12.07 -8.01
CA THR A 49 -15.38 -12.47 -7.82
C THR A 49 -16.35 -11.50 -8.48
N TRP A 50 -16.06 -10.21 -8.42
CA TRP A 50 -16.95 -9.17 -8.97
C TRP A 50 -16.58 -8.74 -10.39
N GLY A 51 -15.46 -9.22 -10.94
CA GLY A 51 -15.00 -8.83 -12.26
C GLY A 51 -14.65 -7.35 -12.37
N VAL A 52 -14.10 -6.77 -11.29
CA VAL A 52 -13.75 -5.35 -11.22
C VAL A 52 -12.24 -5.16 -11.01
N PRO A 53 -11.67 -4.05 -11.51
CA PRO A 53 -10.27 -3.74 -11.27
C PRO A 53 -10.01 -3.51 -9.79
N CYS A 54 -8.85 -3.95 -9.33
CA CYS A 54 -8.39 -3.77 -7.96
C CYS A 54 -7.02 -3.12 -7.92
N VAL A 55 -6.78 -2.35 -6.87
CA VAL A 55 -5.46 -1.80 -6.56
C VAL A 55 -5.14 -2.07 -5.10
N PHE A 56 -4.05 -2.77 -4.87
CA PHE A 56 -3.52 -3.06 -3.54
C PHE A 56 -2.25 -2.25 -3.32
N TRP A 57 -2.12 -1.62 -2.18
CA TRP A 57 -0.93 -0.87 -1.79
C TRP A 57 -0.57 -1.09 -0.33
N PHE A 58 0.64 -0.76 0.04
CA PHE A 58 1.13 -0.82 1.40
C PHE A 58 1.20 0.56 2.04
N VAL A 59 0.94 0.62 3.34
CA VAL A 59 1.19 1.80 4.17
C VAL A 59 2.30 1.47 5.15
N GLY A 60 3.32 2.33 5.21
CA GLY A 60 4.44 2.15 6.13
C GLY A 60 4.00 2.34 7.58
N GLY A 61 4.28 1.36 8.44
CA GLY A 61 3.95 1.40 9.87
C GLY A 61 5.16 1.60 10.80
N THR A 62 6.37 1.49 10.28
CA THR A 62 7.59 1.66 11.06
C THR A 62 7.92 3.14 11.27
N ASP A 63 8.42 3.48 12.45
CA ASP A 63 8.96 4.82 12.72
C ASP A 63 9.98 5.21 11.65
N PRO A 64 9.86 6.38 11.01
CA PRO A 64 10.75 6.80 9.92
C PRO A 64 12.22 6.85 10.32
N ALA A 65 12.54 7.31 11.54
CA ALA A 65 13.92 7.39 12.02
C ALA A 65 14.51 5.99 12.26
N VAL A 66 13.69 5.08 12.82
CA VAL A 66 14.09 3.67 13.01
C VAL A 66 14.33 3.00 11.66
N TYR A 67 13.45 3.22 10.70
CA TYR A 67 13.60 2.66 9.35
C TYR A 67 14.83 3.22 8.64
N ALA A 68 15.04 4.54 8.67
CA ALA A 68 16.19 5.19 8.05
C ALA A 68 17.52 4.67 8.63
N LYS A 69 17.59 4.56 9.97
CA LYS A 69 18.76 3.98 10.65
C LYS A 69 18.98 2.52 10.22
N ALA A 70 17.97 1.70 10.25
CA ALA A 70 18.06 0.30 9.86
C ALA A 70 18.50 0.14 8.38
N LYS A 71 18.07 1.06 7.51
CA LYS A 71 18.50 1.10 6.10
C LYS A 71 19.99 1.41 5.97
N GLN A 72 20.49 2.40 6.72
CA GLN A 72 21.93 2.72 6.79
C GLN A 72 22.75 1.54 7.31
N ASP A 73 22.28 0.91 8.39
CA ASP A 73 22.97 -0.20 9.04
C ASP A 73 22.78 -1.54 8.30
N LYS A 74 22.00 -1.58 7.20
CA LYS A 74 21.63 -2.79 6.44
C LYS A 74 20.95 -3.86 7.31
N THR A 75 20.13 -3.42 8.28
CA THR A 75 19.44 -4.27 9.25
C THR A 75 17.93 -4.19 9.16
N VAL A 76 17.37 -3.76 8.01
CA VAL A 76 15.92 -3.66 7.79
C VAL A 76 15.20 -4.98 8.08
N ASN A 77 15.84 -6.10 7.78
CA ASN A 77 15.33 -7.45 8.06
C ASN A 77 15.19 -7.78 9.55
N LYS A 78 15.75 -6.97 10.45
CA LYS A 78 15.60 -7.11 11.90
C LYS A 78 14.41 -6.34 12.47
N ILE A 79 13.80 -5.45 11.67
CA ILE A 79 12.58 -4.75 12.06
C ILE A 79 11.44 -5.76 12.10
N PRO A 80 10.66 -5.85 13.21
CA PRO A 80 9.51 -6.72 13.25
C PRO A 80 8.52 -6.41 12.12
N SER A 81 8.18 -7.40 11.32
CA SER A 81 7.21 -7.29 10.23
C SER A 81 5.87 -7.91 10.62
N ASN A 82 4.91 -7.86 9.69
CA ASN A 82 3.64 -8.56 9.82
C ASN A 82 3.85 -10.01 10.29
N HIS A 83 2.93 -10.52 11.10
CA HIS A 83 2.98 -11.84 11.74
C HIS A 83 4.04 -11.99 12.84
N SER A 84 4.81 -10.95 13.16
CA SER A 84 5.67 -10.93 14.34
C SER A 84 4.84 -10.51 15.58
N PRO A 85 4.98 -11.19 16.74
CA PRO A 85 4.34 -10.73 17.96
C PRO A 85 4.89 -9.39 18.48
N LYS A 86 6.00 -8.92 17.91
CA LYS A 86 6.61 -7.61 18.20
C LYS A 86 6.27 -6.54 17.15
N PHE A 87 5.43 -6.87 16.18
CA PHE A 87 5.00 -5.89 15.17
C PHE A 87 4.07 -4.85 15.84
N ALA A 88 4.55 -3.62 15.91
CA ALA A 88 3.85 -2.51 16.53
C ALA A 88 3.94 -1.26 15.65
N PRO A 89 3.01 -1.09 14.70
CA PRO A 89 2.97 0.12 13.88
C PRO A 89 2.81 1.36 14.74
N ARG A 90 3.47 2.45 14.36
CA ARG A 90 3.28 3.75 15.00
C ARG A 90 1.88 4.26 14.71
N ILE A 91 1.16 4.69 15.74
CA ILE A 91 -0.18 5.28 15.57
C ILE A 91 -0.08 6.50 14.67
N HIS A 92 0.82 7.42 15.01
CA HIS A 92 1.13 8.59 14.20
C HIS A 92 2.50 8.39 13.51
N PRO A 93 2.62 8.61 12.21
CA PRO A 93 1.60 9.08 11.26
C PRO A 93 0.81 7.97 10.54
N THR A 94 0.93 6.70 10.93
CA THR A 94 0.40 5.56 10.14
C THR A 94 -1.10 5.64 9.93
N LEU A 95 -1.89 5.91 10.99
CA LEU A 95 -3.35 6.01 10.86
C LEU A 95 -3.78 7.16 9.95
N GLU A 96 -3.17 8.31 10.12
CA GLU A 96 -3.45 9.50 9.31
C GLU A 96 -3.10 9.25 7.84
N THR A 97 -1.92 8.68 7.60
CA THR A 97 -1.48 8.33 6.24
C THR A 97 -2.41 7.30 5.60
N GLY A 98 -2.81 6.26 6.34
CA GLY A 98 -3.73 5.25 5.85
C GLY A 98 -5.10 5.83 5.50
N LEU A 99 -5.66 6.69 6.37
CA LEU A 99 -6.92 7.38 6.11
C LEU A 99 -6.81 8.30 4.89
N GLN A 100 -5.76 9.10 4.82
CA GLN A 100 -5.53 9.99 3.68
C GLN A 100 -5.36 9.21 2.37
N ALA A 101 -4.65 8.08 2.38
CA ALA A 101 -4.49 7.24 1.21
C ALA A 101 -5.85 6.71 0.71
N MET A 102 -6.69 6.21 1.61
CA MET A 102 -8.03 5.74 1.25
C MET A 102 -8.90 6.85 0.68
N LEU A 103 -8.93 8.03 1.33
CA LEU A 103 -9.69 9.18 0.86
C LEU A 103 -9.18 9.69 -0.50
N THR A 104 -7.87 9.75 -0.69
CA THR A 104 -7.24 10.19 -1.94
C THR A 104 -7.58 9.22 -3.08
N ALA A 105 -7.44 7.92 -2.84
CA ALA A 105 -7.82 6.91 -3.83
C ALA A 105 -9.31 6.97 -4.17
N ALA A 106 -10.20 7.06 -3.18
CA ALA A 106 -11.64 7.19 -3.41
C ALA A 106 -11.98 8.47 -4.20
N SER A 107 -11.38 9.59 -3.85
CA SER A 107 -11.61 10.88 -4.51
C SER A 107 -11.17 10.86 -5.98
N ALA A 108 -10.14 10.11 -6.33
CA ALA A 108 -9.71 9.95 -7.71
C ALA A 108 -10.80 9.32 -8.62
N TRP A 109 -11.78 8.62 -8.03
CA TRP A 109 -12.88 7.98 -8.75
C TRP A 109 -14.21 8.72 -8.59
N LEU A 110 -14.46 9.30 -7.40
CA LEU A 110 -15.75 9.85 -7.02
C LEU A 110 -15.86 11.36 -7.27
N CYS A 111 -14.74 12.08 -7.27
CA CYS A 111 -14.78 13.52 -7.55
C CYS A 111 -14.79 13.76 -9.05
N PRO A 112 -15.74 14.58 -9.57
CA PRO A 112 -15.71 15.00 -10.97
C PRO A 112 -14.39 15.70 -11.27
N ARG A 113 -13.74 15.33 -12.38
CA ARG A 113 -12.63 16.14 -12.90
C ARG A 113 -13.20 17.52 -13.26
N THR A 114 -12.81 18.54 -12.51
CA THR A 114 -13.03 19.91 -12.95
C THR A 114 -12.18 20.09 -14.21
N THR A 115 -12.79 19.96 -15.37
CA THR A 115 -12.17 20.40 -16.63
C THR A 115 -12.05 21.91 -16.53
N ALA A 116 -10.85 22.36 -16.25
CA ALA A 116 -10.50 23.77 -16.43
C ALA A 116 -10.39 24.07 -17.92
#